data_de34f8ef579638bfd2b78f08920f6f6d
#
_entry.id   de34f8ef579638bfd2b78f08920f6f6d
#
_cell.length_a   1.000
_cell.length_b   1.000
_cell.length_c   1.000
_cell.angle_alpha   90.00
_cell.angle_beta   90.00
_cell.angle_gamma   90.00
#
_symmetry.space_group_name_H-M   'P 1'
#
loop_
_entity.id
_entity.type
_entity.pdbx_description
1 polymer ?
#
loop_
_entity_poly.entity_id
_entity_poly.type
_entity_poly.pdbx_seq_one_letter_code
_entity_poly.pdbx_strand_id
1 'polypeptide(L)'
;MSNLMIKAAVRTLFTFTSREKALERSKILLGQYLRLTEGWSEKSKQLCVEVPPMRGVDEDMRRWSFFMILEHNAIVNRSITASVVQLANGELLNWPATIDVKKGVMPSGAADEAQVGLFADSVTSHVAAVENLKQLRGTATSPHPIFGQFDAHKWSCMFAFHLGLHLPQAKYVAGRVKAEQNEGADHALSRG
;
A
#
# COMPACT_ATOMS: atom_id res chain seq x y z
N MET A 1 -7.97 3.00 -22.10
CA MET A 1 -6.71 3.79 -22.26
C MET A 1 -5.56 2.82 -22.48
N SER A 2 -4.66 3.10 -23.43
CA SER A 2 -3.52 2.22 -23.66
C SER A 2 -2.58 2.24 -22.45
N ASN A 3 -1.85 1.13 -22.18
CA ASN A 3 -0.85 1.05 -21.12
C ASN A 3 0.18 2.19 -21.17
N LEU A 4 0.49 2.67 -22.38
CA LEU A 4 1.41 3.79 -22.58
C LEU A 4 0.88 5.11 -22.03
N MET A 5 -0.40 5.40 -22.21
CA MET A 5 -1.04 6.62 -21.70
C MET A 5 -1.08 6.62 -20.16
N ILE A 6 -1.36 5.47 -19.54
CA ILE A 6 -1.35 5.35 -18.07
C ILE A 6 0.06 5.58 -17.53
N LYS A 7 1.08 4.99 -18.15
CA LYS A 7 2.48 5.19 -17.78
C LYS A 7 2.88 6.66 -17.87
N ALA A 8 2.55 7.33 -18.97
CA ALA A 8 2.83 8.75 -19.15
C ALA A 8 2.13 9.60 -18.09
N ALA A 9 0.84 9.37 -17.84
CA ALA A 9 0.06 10.12 -16.86
C ALA A 9 0.64 9.99 -15.43
N VAL A 10 1.00 8.78 -14.99
CA VAL A 10 1.60 8.54 -13.67
C VAL A 10 2.97 9.23 -13.56
N ARG A 11 3.81 9.13 -14.59
CA ARG A 11 5.12 9.81 -14.60
C ARG A 11 4.98 11.32 -14.53
N THR A 12 4.03 11.89 -15.27
CA THR A 12 3.72 13.33 -15.25
C THR A 12 3.23 13.74 -13.86
N LEU A 13 2.28 12.99 -13.28
CA LEU A 13 1.79 13.23 -11.93
C LEU A 13 2.96 13.30 -10.93
N PHE A 14 3.87 12.32 -10.93
CA PHE A 14 5.00 12.27 -10.01
C PHE A 14 6.01 13.39 -10.26
N THR A 15 6.18 13.83 -11.51
CA THR A 15 7.06 14.95 -11.83
C THR A 15 6.56 16.26 -11.20
N PHE A 16 5.24 16.48 -11.18
CA PHE A 16 4.63 17.71 -10.65
C PHE A 16 4.18 17.61 -9.18
N THR A 17 4.18 16.43 -8.59
CA THR A 17 3.92 16.28 -7.16
C THR A 17 5.13 16.77 -6.37
N SER A 18 4.93 17.63 -5.38
CA SER A 18 6.01 18.02 -4.48
C SER A 18 6.27 16.92 -3.42
N ARG A 19 7.46 16.97 -2.79
CA ARG A 19 7.83 16.09 -1.66
C ARG A 19 6.80 16.18 -0.53
N GLU A 20 6.46 17.39 -0.15
CA GLU A 20 5.53 17.68 0.96
C GLU A 20 4.14 17.11 0.66
N LYS A 21 3.64 17.29 -0.58
CA LYS A 21 2.36 16.72 -1.00
C LYS A 21 2.36 15.19 -0.99
N ALA A 22 3.45 14.55 -1.39
CA ALA A 22 3.58 13.10 -1.35
C ALA A 22 3.56 12.58 0.10
N LEU A 23 4.30 13.21 1.01
CA LEU A 23 4.33 12.86 2.44
C LEU A 23 2.99 13.12 3.13
N GLU A 24 2.38 14.26 2.89
CA GLU A 24 1.06 14.59 3.44
C GLU A 24 0.00 13.57 2.98
N ARG A 25 0.04 13.20 1.70
CA ARG A 25 -0.84 12.15 1.17
C ARG A 25 -0.63 10.82 1.89
N SER A 26 0.60 10.44 2.19
CA SER A 26 0.91 9.21 2.94
C SER A 26 0.32 9.25 4.36
N LYS A 27 0.45 10.39 5.06
CA LYS A 27 -0.12 10.61 6.40
C LYS A 27 -1.65 10.53 6.40
N ILE A 28 -2.30 11.17 5.42
CA ILE A 28 -3.76 11.12 5.24
C ILE A 28 -4.23 9.67 5.00
N LEU A 29 -3.54 8.92 4.13
CA LEU A 29 -3.89 7.54 3.81
C LEU A 29 -3.71 6.63 5.04
N LEU A 30 -2.63 6.79 5.80
CA LEU A 30 -2.47 6.09 7.09
C LEU A 30 -3.69 6.30 7.99
N GLY A 31 -4.08 7.55 8.21
CA GLY A 31 -5.27 7.84 9.02
C GLY A 31 -6.55 7.22 8.47
N GLN A 32 -6.70 7.11 7.15
CA GLN A 32 -7.85 6.42 6.55
C GLN A 32 -7.84 4.92 6.80
N TYR A 33 -6.69 4.25 6.68
CA TYR A 33 -6.55 2.82 6.99
C TYR A 33 -6.79 2.53 8.47
N LEU A 34 -6.24 3.34 9.39
CA LEU A 34 -6.42 3.14 10.83
C LEU A 34 -7.88 3.30 11.24
N ARG A 35 -8.62 4.28 10.70
CA ARG A 35 -10.06 4.37 10.93
C ARG A 35 -10.85 3.16 10.45
N LEU A 36 -10.38 2.44 9.44
CA LEU A 36 -11.02 1.20 9.02
C LEU A 36 -10.85 0.07 10.03
N THR A 37 -9.87 0.14 10.96
CA THR A 37 -9.69 -0.90 12.00
C THR A 37 -10.74 -0.80 13.11
N GLU A 38 -11.47 0.31 13.20
CA GLU A 38 -12.41 0.58 14.28
C GLU A 38 -13.76 -0.16 14.09
N GLY A 39 -14.33 -0.61 15.20
CA GLY A 39 -15.70 -1.10 15.25
C GLY A 39 -15.92 -2.54 14.75
N TRP A 40 -14.87 -3.36 14.60
CA TRP A 40 -14.98 -4.78 14.29
C TRP A 40 -13.89 -5.62 14.96
N SER A 41 -14.22 -6.90 15.24
CA SER A 41 -13.34 -7.79 15.99
C SER A 41 -12.10 -8.18 15.19
N GLU A 42 -11.05 -8.63 15.89
CA GLU A 42 -9.86 -9.20 15.26
C GLU A 42 -10.22 -10.38 14.34
N LYS A 43 -11.07 -11.31 14.83
CA LYS A 43 -11.55 -12.45 14.05
C LYS A 43 -12.19 -12.02 12.75
N SER A 44 -12.94 -10.92 12.74
CA SER A 44 -13.58 -10.38 11.55
C SER A 44 -12.58 -9.78 10.57
N LYS A 45 -11.51 -9.15 11.06
CA LYS A 45 -10.44 -8.59 10.22
C LYS A 45 -9.61 -9.68 9.54
N GLN A 46 -9.65 -10.93 10.01
CA GLN A 46 -9.02 -12.09 9.40
C GLN A 46 -9.88 -12.73 8.30
N LEU A 47 -11.17 -12.39 8.17
CA LEU A 47 -12.03 -12.97 7.16
C LEU A 47 -11.61 -12.52 5.76
N CYS A 48 -11.39 -13.51 4.89
CA CYS A 48 -11.11 -13.25 3.49
C CYS A 48 -12.40 -12.90 2.74
N VAL A 49 -12.39 -11.76 2.08
CA VAL A 49 -13.53 -11.27 1.29
C VAL A 49 -13.10 -11.14 -0.16
N GLU A 50 -13.88 -11.71 -1.07
CA GLU A 50 -13.64 -11.53 -2.49
C GLU A 50 -14.13 -10.15 -2.94
N VAL A 51 -13.21 -9.34 -3.48
CA VAL A 51 -13.52 -8.03 -4.03
C VAL A 51 -13.78 -8.12 -5.55
N PRO A 52 -14.64 -7.25 -6.11
CA PRO A 52 -14.80 -7.16 -7.56
C PRO A 52 -13.48 -6.71 -8.21
N PRO A 53 -13.35 -6.84 -9.55
CA PRO A 53 -12.19 -6.30 -10.25
C PRO A 53 -11.97 -4.82 -9.93
N MET A 54 -10.79 -4.48 -9.40
CA MET A 54 -10.39 -3.14 -9.00
C MET A 54 -9.05 -2.77 -9.62
N ARG A 55 -8.85 -1.47 -9.89
CA ARG A 55 -7.57 -1.00 -10.42
C ARG A 55 -6.47 -1.22 -9.39
N GLY A 56 -5.36 -1.86 -9.80
CA GLY A 56 -4.21 -2.15 -8.94
C GLY A 56 -4.38 -3.37 -8.04
N VAL A 57 -5.48 -4.13 -8.20
CA VAL A 57 -5.72 -5.38 -7.50
C VAL A 57 -5.77 -6.50 -8.55
N ASP A 58 -4.72 -7.31 -8.59
CA ASP A 58 -4.64 -8.47 -9.47
C ASP A 58 -5.60 -9.57 -9.00
N GLU A 59 -5.88 -10.54 -9.85
CA GLU A 59 -6.85 -11.61 -9.58
C GLU A 59 -6.50 -12.40 -8.31
N ASP A 60 -5.23 -12.72 -8.11
CA ASP A 60 -4.71 -13.43 -6.92
C ASP A 60 -4.69 -12.57 -5.64
N MET A 61 -4.91 -11.26 -5.76
CA MET A 61 -5.05 -10.32 -4.63
C MET A 61 -6.51 -10.08 -4.23
N ARG A 62 -7.47 -10.60 -5.01
CA ARG A 62 -8.90 -10.27 -4.82
C ARG A 62 -9.53 -10.92 -3.59
N ARG A 63 -8.92 -11.98 -3.04
CA ARG A 63 -9.47 -12.72 -1.91
C ARG A 63 -8.57 -12.61 -0.67
N TRP A 64 -8.34 -11.38 -0.24
CA TRP A 64 -7.56 -11.08 0.95
C TRP A 64 -8.43 -10.67 2.13
N SER A 65 -7.94 -10.94 3.35
CA SER A 65 -8.46 -10.34 4.57
C SER A 65 -7.95 -8.91 4.72
N PHE A 66 -8.53 -8.17 5.66
CA PHE A 66 -8.04 -6.82 5.96
C PHE A 66 -6.58 -6.84 6.44
N PHE A 67 -6.20 -7.79 7.31
CA PHE A 67 -4.81 -7.92 7.76
C PHE A 67 -3.84 -8.28 6.64
N MET A 68 -4.24 -9.13 5.69
CA MET A 68 -3.42 -9.43 4.51
C MET A 68 -3.17 -8.17 3.65
N ILE A 69 -4.15 -7.28 3.52
CA ILE A 69 -3.97 -6.01 2.81
C ILE A 69 -2.97 -5.11 3.56
N LEU A 70 -3.03 -5.05 4.89
CA LEU A 70 -2.07 -4.28 5.69
C LEU A 70 -0.66 -4.87 5.59
N GLU A 71 -0.51 -6.20 5.68
CA GLU A 71 0.77 -6.88 5.54
C GLU A 71 1.41 -6.61 4.19
N HIS A 72 0.67 -6.79 3.09
CA HIS A 72 1.13 -6.45 1.75
C HIS A 72 1.62 -5.00 1.66
N ASN A 73 0.81 -4.05 2.13
CA ASN A 73 1.22 -2.65 2.14
C ASN A 73 2.48 -2.42 2.99
N ALA A 74 2.61 -3.05 4.16
CA ALA A 74 3.79 -2.90 5.00
C ALA A 74 5.06 -3.44 4.32
N ILE A 75 4.98 -4.59 3.62
CA ILE A 75 6.08 -5.16 2.86
C ILE A 75 6.51 -4.21 1.74
N VAL A 76 5.56 -3.76 0.91
CA VAL A 76 5.83 -2.84 -0.21
C VAL A 76 6.35 -1.49 0.29
N ASN A 77 5.79 -0.95 1.37
CA ASN A 77 6.23 0.29 1.99
C ASN A 77 7.70 0.25 2.41
N ARG A 78 8.14 -0.84 3.05
CA ARG A 78 9.54 -1.02 3.46
C ARG A 78 10.46 -1.11 2.24
N SER A 79 10.06 -1.84 1.22
CA SER A 79 10.83 -1.98 -0.03
C SER A 79 10.98 -0.63 -0.74
N ILE A 80 9.90 0.14 -0.88
CA ILE A 80 9.96 1.47 -1.49
C ILE A 80 10.82 2.41 -0.65
N THR A 81 10.70 2.39 0.69
CA THR A 81 11.49 3.24 1.58
C THR A 81 12.98 2.95 1.45
N ALA A 82 13.37 1.68 1.44
CA ALA A 82 14.76 1.28 1.22
C ALA A 82 15.27 1.78 -0.15
N SER A 83 14.45 1.63 -1.20
CA SER A 83 14.79 2.14 -2.54
C SER A 83 15.01 3.66 -2.55
N VAL A 84 14.14 4.41 -1.88
CA VAL A 84 14.26 5.88 -1.77
C VAL A 84 15.56 6.27 -1.09
N VAL A 85 15.89 5.64 0.05
CA VAL A 85 17.10 5.96 0.82
C VAL A 85 18.38 5.63 0.01
N GLN A 86 18.45 4.43 -0.58
CA GLN A 86 19.61 4.04 -1.37
C GLN A 86 19.85 4.97 -2.57
N LEU A 87 18.80 5.22 -3.37
CA LEU A 87 18.90 6.12 -4.53
C LEU A 87 19.25 7.55 -4.14
N ALA A 88 18.71 8.07 -3.01
CA ALA A 88 19.04 9.41 -2.52
C ALA A 88 20.51 9.52 -2.10
N ASN A 89 21.12 8.43 -1.64
CA ASN A 89 22.54 8.34 -1.31
C ASN A 89 23.43 8.07 -2.53
N GLY A 90 22.87 7.99 -3.74
CA GLY A 90 23.62 7.72 -4.97
C GLY A 90 23.92 6.23 -5.21
N GLU A 91 23.35 5.34 -4.41
CA GLU A 91 23.52 3.90 -4.54
C GLU A 91 22.59 3.33 -5.62
N LEU A 92 23.11 2.39 -6.43
CA LEU A 92 22.27 1.66 -7.40
C LEU A 92 21.55 0.50 -6.70
N LEU A 93 20.27 0.35 -7.00
CA LEU A 93 19.53 -0.82 -6.53
C LEU A 93 19.96 -2.07 -7.30
N ASN A 94 20.63 -2.96 -6.62
CA ASN A 94 20.95 -4.29 -7.15
C ASN A 94 19.74 -5.21 -6.98
N TRP A 95 18.77 -5.12 -7.87
CA TRP A 95 17.69 -6.10 -7.97
C TRP A 95 18.26 -7.33 -8.70
N PRO A 96 18.34 -8.50 -8.05
CA PRO A 96 18.67 -9.72 -8.79
C PRO A 96 17.66 -9.93 -9.91
N ALA A 97 18.12 -10.17 -11.13
CA ALA A 97 17.28 -10.40 -12.31
C ALA A 97 16.29 -11.57 -12.15
N THR A 98 16.46 -12.38 -11.12
CA THR A 98 15.66 -13.58 -10.83
C THR A 98 14.61 -13.39 -9.72
N ILE A 99 14.51 -12.22 -9.10
CA ILE A 99 13.47 -12.00 -8.08
C ILE A 99 12.13 -11.81 -8.77
N ASP A 100 11.22 -12.73 -8.50
CA ASP A 100 9.80 -12.54 -8.74
C ASP A 100 9.27 -11.50 -7.72
N VAL A 101 9.32 -10.23 -8.15
CA VAL A 101 8.89 -9.09 -7.31
C VAL A 101 7.47 -9.31 -6.80
N LYS A 102 6.61 -9.96 -7.59
CA LYS A 102 5.23 -10.23 -7.20
C LYS A 102 5.16 -11.19 -6.02
N LYS A 103 5.91 -12.28 -6.04
CA LYS A 103 5.95 -13.24 -4.91
C LYS A 103 6.50 -12.62 -3.64
N GLY A 104 7.50 -11.75 -3.76
CA GLY A 104 8.14 -11.09 -2.63
C GLY A 104 7.25 -10.11 -1.87
N VAL A 105 6.12 -9.70 -2.44
CA VAL A 105 5.19 -8.73 -1.82
C VAL A 105 3.83 -9.35 -1.42
N MET A 106 3.64 -10.67 -1.67
CA MET A 106 2.42 -11.35 -1.28
C MET A 106 2.34 -11.49 0.24
N PRO A 107 1.16 -11.28 0.83
CA PRO A 107 0.97 -11.44 2.27
C PRO A 107 1.03 -12.93 2.65
N SER A 108 1.38 -13.20 3.90
CA SER A 108 1.28 -14.52 4.48
C SER A 108 -0.19 -14.91 4.74
N GLY A 109 -0.48 -16.19 4.79
CA GLY A 109 -1.80 -16.66 5.23
C GLY A 109 -2.05 -16.53 6.74
N ALA A 110 -1.04 -16.07 7.51
CA ALA A 110 -1.05 -15.95 8.97
C ALA A 110 -1.12 -14.48 9.45
N ALA A 111 -1.51 -13.54 8.58
CA ALA A 111 -1.64 -12.12 8.94
C ALA A 111 -2.65 -11.93 10.10
N ASP A 112 -2.27 -11.19 11.13
CA ASP A 112 -3.00 -10.96 12.37
C ASP A 112 -3.04 -9.48 12.78
N GLU A 113 -3.50 -9.17 14.00
CA GLU A 113 -3.62 -7.80 14.55
C GLU A 113 -2.28 -7.06 14.59
N ALA A 114 -1.14 -7.76 14.70
CA ALA A 114 0.17 -7.12 14.67
C ALA A 114 0.40 -6.33 13.37
N GLN A 115 -0.29 -6.69 12.29
CA GLN A 115 -0.17 -6.00 11.01
C GLN A 115 -0.64 -4.54 11.07
N VAL A 116 -1.52 -4.18 12.00
CA VAL A 116 -1.94 -2.78 12.19
C VAL A 116 -0.75 -1.91 12.62
N GLY A 117 0.00 -2.36 13.63
CA GLY A 117 1.21 -1.67 14.09
C GLY A 117 2.31 -1.67 13.03
N LEU A 118 2.61 -2.83 12.43
CA LEU A 118 3.64 -2.96 11.41
C LEU A 118 3.37 -2.09 10.16
N PHE A 119 2.11 -1.97 9.78
CA PHE A 119 1.70 -1.07 8.70
C PHE A 119 1.88 0.40 9.09
N ALA A 120 1.39 0.81 10.27
CA ALA A 120 1.53 2.18 10.76
C ALA A 120 3.02 2.59 10.86
N ASP A 121 3.86 1.72 11.43
CA ASP A 121 5.30 1.92 11.53
C ASP A 121 5.97 2.03 10.16
N SER A 122 5.53 1.26 9.17
CA SER A 122 6.08 1.33 7.81
C SER A 122 5.83 2.70 7.16
N VAL A 123 4.67 3.31 7.42
CA VAL A 123 4.33 4.64 6.88
C VAL A 123 5.07 5.75 7.64
N THR A 124 5.08 5.70 8.96
CA THR A 124 5.77 6.71 9.78
C THR A 124 7.28 6.69 9.55
N SER A 125 7.87 5.50 9.42
CA SER A 125 9.29 5.33 9.06
C SER A 125 9.61 5.89 7.68
N HIS A 126 8.74 5.69 6.68
CA HIS A 126 8.91 6.29 5.36
C HIS A 126 8.93 7.82 5.44
N VAL A 127 7.95 8.40 6.14
CA VAL A 127 7.85 9.86 6.31
C VAL A 127 9.11 10.40 6.97
N ALA A 128 9.54 9.81 8.09
CA ALA A 128 10.73 10.24 8.81
C ALA A 128 12.00 10.10 7.96
N ALA A 129 12.17 8.98 7.24
CA ALA A 129 13.31 8.78 6.36
C ALA A 129 13.36 9.84 5.27
N VAL A 130 12.24 10.07 4.58
CA VAL A 130 12.17 11.04 3.47
C VAL A 130 12.38 12.47 3.98
N GLU A 131 11.82 12.86 5.13
CA GLU A 131 12.02 14.20 5.73
C GLU A 131 13.50 14.50 6.00
N ASN A 132 14.30 13.49 6.35
CA ASN A 132 15.72 13.63 6.65
C ASN A 132 16.66 13.62 5.42
N LEU A 133 16.17 13.23 4.24
CA LEU A 133 16.99 13.21 3.03
C LEU A 133 17.16 14.62 2.45
N LYS A 134 18.40 14.97 2.06
CA LYS A 134 18.70 16.30 1.49
C LYS A 134 18.10 16.47 0.10
N GLN A 135 18.22 15.45 -0.75
CA GLN A 135 17.83 15.52 -2.15
C GLN A 135 17.12 14.24 -2.57
N LEU A 136 16.04 14.38 -3.33
CA LEU A 136 15.29 13.25 -3.90
C LEU A 136 15.28 13.28 -5.42
N ARG A 137 15.33 14.45 -6.04
CA ARG A 137 15.31 14.62 -7.51
C ARG A 137 16.72 14.62 -8.08
N GLY A 138 16.86 14.03 -9.30
CA GLY A 138 18.15 13.96 -9.96
C GLY A 138 19.17 13.05 -9.27
N THR A 139 18.72 12.14 -8.42
CA THR A 139 19.52 11.10 -7.79
C THR A 139 19.76 9.93 -8.74
N ALA A 140 20.49 8.90 -8.28
CA ALA A 140 20.54 7.61 -8.99
C ALA A 140 19.11 7.12 -9.30
N THR A 141 18.97 6.33 -10.36
CA THR A 141 17.69 5.81 -10.80
C THR A 141 17.65 4.29 -10.84
N SER A 142 16.48 3.70 -10.64
CA SER A 142 16.25 2.29 -10.83
C SER A 142 14.98 2.03 -11.64
N PRO A 143 14.87 0.89 -12.33
CA PRO A 143 13.68 0.56 -13.09
C PRO A 143 12.52 0.19 -12.16
N HIS A 144 11.37 0.83 -12.35
CA HIS A 144 10.10 0.34 -11.82
C HIS A 144 9.49 -0.65 -12.84
N PRO A 145 8.95 -1.80 -12.42
CA PRO A 145 8.46 -2.85 -13.35
C PRO A 145 7.48 -2.35 -14.41
N ILE A 146 6.65 -1.36 -14.06
CA ILE A 146 5.60 -0.84 -14.95
C ILE A 146 5.95 0.53 -15.53
N PHE A 147 6.53 1.46 -14.73
CA PHE A 147 6.58 2.88 -15.07
C PHE A 147 7.94 3.37 -15.58
N GLY A 148 8.95 2.49 -15.72
CA GLY A 148 10.30 2.81 -16.20
C GLY A 148 11.19 3.40 -15.11
N GLN A 149 12.18 4.22 -15.48
CA GLN A 149 13.20 4.71 -14.54
C GLN A 149 12.64 5.72 -13.55
N PHE A 150 12.87 5.46 -12.26
CA PHE A 150 12.49 6.30 -11.13
C PHE A 150 13.73 6.70 -10.33
N ASP A 151 13.85 7.98 -10.01
CA ASP A 151 14.72 8.52 -8.97
C ASP A 151 14.07 8.39 -7.58
N ALA A 152 14.78 8.75 -6.53
CA ALA A 152 14.27 8.71 -5.16
C ALA A 152 12.94 9.46 -5.00
N HIS A 153 12.76 10.58 -5.73
CA HIS A 153 11.52 11.37 -5.68
C HIS A 153 10.32 10.61 -6.24
N LYS A 154 10.47 9.98 -7.41
CA LYS A 154 9.37 9.22 -8.02
C LYS A 154 9.03 7.97 -7.22
N TRP A 155 10.02 7.32 -6.61
CA TRP A 155 9.77 6.23 -5.67
C TRP A 155 9.02 6.70 -4.43
N SER A 156 9.36 7.85 -3.85
CA SER A 156 8.58 8.44 -2.74
C SER A 156 7.15 8.80 -3.15
N CYS A 157 6.93 9.32 -4.36
CA CYS A 157 5.58 9.53 -4.88
C CYS A 157 4.81 8.21 -5.08
N MET A 158 5.53 7.13 -5.50
CA MET A 158 4.96 5.79 -5.67
C MET A 158 4.44 5.21 -4.35
N PHE A 159 5.06 5.55 -3.22
CA PHE A 159 4.62 5.13 -1.90
C PHE A 159 3.15 5.52 -1.63
N ALA A 160 2.84 6.80 -1.68
CA ALA A 160 1.47 7.28 -1.49
C ALA A 160 0.51 6.80 -2.58
N PHE A 161 1.00 6.65 -3.82
CA PHE A 161 0.21 6.14 -4.93
C PHE A 161 -0.21 4.68 -4.70
N HIS A 162 0.71 3.82 -4.26
CA HIS A 162 0.45 2.41 -3.96
C HIS A 162 -0.57 2.25 -2.83
N LEU A 163 -0.40 2.99 -1.71
CA LEU A 163 -1.39 3.00 -0.63
C LEU A 163 -2.78 3.40 -1.14
N GLY A 164 -2.84 4.38 -2.03
CA GLY A 164 -4.10 4.84 -2.65
C GLY A 164 -4.74 3.81 -3.56
N LEU A 165 -3.97 2.91 -4.19
CA LEU A 165 -4.49 1.82 -5.03
C LEU A 165 -5.20 0.75 -4.19
N HIS A 166 -4.67 0.39 -3.02
CA HIS A 166 -5.23 -0.66 -2.16
C HIS A 166 -6.30 -0.14 -1.16
N LEU A 167 -6.43 1.17 -0.98
CA LEU A 167 -7.45 1.72 -0.08
C LEU A 167 -8.91 1.36 -0.47
N PRO A 168 -9.32 1.39 -1.76
CA PRO A 168 -10.65 0.91 -2.15
C PRO A 168 -10.88 -0.56 -1.80
N GLN A 169 -9.87 -1.41 -1.95
CA GLN A 169 -9.91 -2.82 -1.55
C GLN A 169 -10.15 -2.94 -0.04
N ALA A 170 -9.36 -2.25 0.77
CA ALA A 170 -9.50 -2.25 2.23
C ALA A 170 -10.89 -1.74 2.68
N LYS A 171 -11.41 -0.67 2.06
CA LYS A 171 -12.75 -0.14 2.34
C LYS A 171 -13.84 -1.14 2.00
N TYR A 172 -13.72 -1.83 0.86
CA TYR A 172 -14.70 -2.85 0.46
C TYR A 172 -14.74 -4.01 1.45
N VAL A 173 -13.57 -4.56 1.81
CA VAL A 173 -13.45 -5.66 2.78
C VAL A 173 -14.05 -5.24 4.12
N ALA A 174 -13.67 -4.07 4.65
CA ALA A 174 -14.19 -3.56 5.92
C ALA A 174 -15.71 -3.37 5.88
N GLY A 175 -16.25 -2.83 4.79
CA GLY A 175 -17.69 -2.61 4.62
C GLY A 175 -18.50 -3.91 4.58
N ARG A 176 -18.00 -4.92 3.85
CA ARG A 176 -18.65 -6.23 3.74
C ARG A 176 -18.71 -6.96 5.08
N VAL A 177 -17.57 -7.03 5.79
CA VAL A 177 -17.49 -7.74 7.07
C VAL A 177 -18.34 -7.05 8.14
N LYS A 178 -18.36 -5.71 8.19
CA LYS A 178 -19.22 -4.96 9.14
C LYS A 178 -20.71 -5.18 8.85
N ALA A 179 -21.11 -5.26 7.59
CA ALA A 179 -22.50 -5.55 7.22
C ALA A 179 -22.94 -6.95 7.71
N GLU A 180 -22.09 -7.98 7.48
CA GLU A 180 -22.37 -9.34 7.92
C GLU A 180 -22.43 -9.47 9.45
N GLN A 181 -21.63 -8.69 10.19
CA GLN A 181 -21.73 -8.65 11.67
C GLN A 181 -23.06 -8.07 12.16
N ASN A 182 -23.55 -7.00 11.52
CA ASN A 182 -24.81 -6.36 11.91
C ASN A 182 -26.01 -7.28 11.62
N GLU A 183 -26.04 -7.93 10.45
CA GLU A 183 -27.08 -8.88 10.08
C GLU A 183 -27.14 -10.07 11.06
N GLY A 184 -25.98 -10.57 11.49
CA GLY A 184 -25.87 -11.65 12.48
C GLY A 184 -26.38 -11.22 13.86
N ALA A 185 -26.13 -9.98 14.29
CA ALA A 185 -26.60 -9.45 15.56
C ALA A 185 -28.13 -9.26 15.57
N ASP A 186 -28.71 -8.72 14.51
CA ASP A 186 -30.18 -8.52 14.38
C ASP A 186 -30.90 -9.88 14.36
N HIS A 187 -30.34 -10.90 13.72
CA HIS A 187 -30.93 -12.23 13.68
C HIS A 187 -30.88 -12.94 15.05
N ALA A 188 -29.86 -12.68 15.87
CA ALA A 188 -29.76 -13.18 17.24
C ALA A 188 -30.82 -12.54 18.16
N LEU A 189 -31.04 -11.24 18.03
CA LEU A 189 -32.04 -10.48 18.81
C LEU A 189 -33.48 -10.86 18.45
N SER A 190 -33.77 -11.30 17.23
CA SER A 190 -35.12 -11.69 16.79
C SER A 190 -35.53 -13.10 17.22
N ARG A 191 -34.62 -13.90 17.82
CA ARG A 191 -34.87 -15.29 18.28
C ARG A 191 -34.86 -15.44 19.79
N GLY A 192 -34.66 -14.40 20.55
CA GLY A 192 -34.71 -14.36 22.01
C GLY A 192 -35.92 -13.67 22.54
#